data_40c158864174c55f6174ff276133a7c7
#
_entry.id   40c158864174c55f6174ff276133a7c7
#
_cell.length_a   1.000
_cell.length_b   1.000
_cell.length_c   1.000
_cell.angle_alpha   90.00
_cell.angle_beta   90.00
_cell.angle_gamma   90.00
#
_symmetry.space_group_name_H-M   'P 1'
#
loop_
_entity.id
_entity.type
_entity.pdbx_description
1 polymer ?
#
loop_
_entity_poly.entity_id
_entity_poly.type
_entity_poly.pdbx_seq_one_letter_code
_entity_poly.pdbx_strand_id
1 'polypeptide(L)'
;MTQPEFPPEIVDDAGHERFVAEVDGELARLEYEVDGGRLLLLHTEVPEPLGGRGLGGRLVQAAVARAAREALTVAPWCPYARKWLQDHPDAAAPAVIDWSPPYAHRTGGTPGQ
;
A
#
# COMPACT_ATOMS: atom_id res chain seq x y z
N MET A 1 28.22 -16.66 -9.12
CA MET A 1 27.50 -16.35 -8.01
C MET A 1 26.50 -15.25 -8.23
N THR A 2 25.34 -15.48 -7.84
CA THR A 2 24.29 -14.57 -8.13
C THR A 2 23.96 -13.76 -6.92
N GLN A 3 23.81 -12.48 -7.10
CA GLN A 3 23.32 -11.67 -6.04
C GLN A 3 21.86 -11.47 -6.22
N PRO A 4 21.12 -11.35 -5.13
CA PRO A 4 19.72 -11.05 -5.27
C PRO A 4 19.60 -9.70 -5.93
N GLU A 5 18.66 -9.59 -6.82
CA GLU A 5 18.37 -8.34 -7.43
C GLU A 5 17.83 -7.38 -6.43
N PHE A 6 18.33 -6.18 -6.46
CA PHE A 6 17.81 -5.18 -5.56
C PHE A 6 17.74 -3.87 -6.30
N PRO A 7 16.53 -3.23 -6.33
CA PRO A 7 15.37 -3.54 -5.48
C PRO A 7 14.63 -4.79 -5.96
N PRO A 8 14.04 -5.54 -5.06
CA PRO A 8 13.30 -6.73 -5.45
C PRO A 8 12.03 -6.36 -6.18
N GLU A 9 11.51 -7.31 -6.92
CA GLU A 9 10.26 -7.14 -7.62
C GLU A 9 9.11 -7.11 -6.63
N ILE A 10 8.16 -6.22 -6.87
CA ILE A 10 6.93 -6.18 -6.07
C ILE A 10 5.87 -6.93 -6.84
N VAL A 11 5.28 -7.92 -6.21
CA VAL A 11 4.26 -8.75 -6.83
C VAL A 11 2.91 -8.43 -6.22
N ASP A 12 1.90 -8.26 -7.07
CA ASP A 12 0.53 -8.11 -6.62
C ASP A 12 -0.06 -9.51 -6.47
N ASP A 13 -0.05 -10.00 -5.25
CA ASP A 13 -0.58 -11.33 -4.92
C ASP A 13 -2.07 -11.18 -4.68
N ALA A 14 -2.81 -11.06 -5.77
CA ALA A 14 -4.22 -10.70 -5.69
C ALA A 14 -5.06 -11.78 -5.00
N GLY A 15 -4.66 -13.02 -5.11
CA GLY A 15 -5.40 -14.10 -4.44
C GLY A 15 -5.38 -13.96 -2.93
N HIS A 16 -4.35 -13.32 -2.39
CA HIS A 16 -4.25 -13.06 -0.95
C HIS A 16 -4.46 -11.60 -0.62
N GLU A 17 -4.81 -10.79 -1.61
CA GLU A 17 -5.07 -9.36 -1.44
C GLU A 17 -3.91 -8.65 -0.76
N ARG A 18 -2.73 -8.79 -1.36
CA ARG A 18 -1.55 -8.12 -0.79
C ARG A 18 -0.51 -7.91 -1.88
N PHE A 19 0.27 -6.84 -1.72
CA PHE A 19 1.50 -6.66 -2.49
C PHE A 19 2.63 -7.22 -1.65
N VAL A 20 3.55 -7.92 -2.28
CA VAL A 20 4.64 -8.57 -1.54
C VAL A 20 5.97 -8.37 -2.23
N ALA A 21 7.01 -8.38 -1.42
CA ALA A 21 8.40 -8.43 -1.87
C ALA A 21 9.10 -9.46 -1.02
N GLU A 22 9.77 -10.42 -1.67
CA GLU A 22 10.48 -11.45 -0.94
C GLU A 22 11.97 -11.25 -1.10
N VAL A 23 12.70 -11.23 0.02
CA VAL A 23 14.14 -11.08 0.03
C VAL A 23 14.71 -12.06 1.05
N ASP A 24 15.55 -12.98 0.59
CA ASP A 24 16.23 -13.93 1.46
C ASP A 24 15.26 -14.69 2.36
N GLY A 25 14.12 -15.08 1.81
CA GLY A 25 13.14 -15.85 2.56
C GLY A 25 12.23 -15.03 3.45
N GLU A 26 12.47 -13.72 3.55
CA GLU A 26 11.62 -12.83 4.33
C GLU A 26 10.62 -12.16 3.42
N LEU A 27 9.42 -11.96 3.92
CA LEU A 27 8.34 -11.40 3.11
C LEU A 27 7.88 -10.06 3.67
N ALA A 28 8.06 -9.01 2.88
CA ALA A 28 7.44 -7.72 3.19
C ALA A 28 6.11 -7.66 2.46
N ARG A 29 5.10 -7.08 3.10
CA ARG A 29 3.77 -7.08 2.48
C ARG A 29 2.98 -5.84 2.82
N LEU A 30 2.05 -5.53 1.92
CA LEU A 30 1.05 -4.49 2.13
C LEU A 30 -0.30 -5.13 1.80
N GLU A 31 -1.12 -5.31 2.82
CA GLU A 31 -2.43 -5.94 2.67
C GLU A 31 -3.45 -4.90 2.22
N TYR A 32 -4.33 -5.31 1.33
CA TYR A 32 -5.29 -4.38 0.77
C TYR A 32 -6.63 -5.06 0.55
N GLU A 33 -7.61 -4.24 0.19
CA GLU A 33 -8.93 -4.73 -0.21
C GLU A 33 -9.44 -3.80 -1.30
N VAL A 34 -10.08 -4.36 -2.31
CA VAL A 34 -10.73 -3.55 -3.35
C VAL A 34 -12.21 -3.50 -3.02
N ASP A 35 -12.76 -2.32 -2.87
CA ASP A 35 -14.13 -2.15 -2.45
C ASP A 35 -14.71 -0.88 -3.05
N GLY A 36 -15.72 -1.05 -3.91
CA GLY A 36 -16.45 0.09 -4.43
C GLY A 36 -15.62 1.10 -5.18
N GLY A 37 -14.69 0.63 -5.98
CA GLY A 37 -13.83 1.54 -6.76
C GLY A 37 -12.69 2.11 -5.97
N ARG A 38 -12.46 1.61 -4.76
CA ARG A 38 -11.35 2.06 -3.93
C ARG A 38 -10.39 0.92 -3.68
N LEU A 39 -9.13 1.26 -3.57
CA LEU A 39 -8.09 0.33 -3.14
C LEU A 39 -7.73 0.72 -1.72
N LEU A 40 -8.23 -0.07 -0.77
CA LEU A 40 -8.01 0.22 0.65
C LEU A 40 -6.71 -0.39 1.08
N LEU A 41 -5.79 0.44 1.56
CA LEU A 41 -4.50 -0.04 2.05
C LEU A 41 -4.64 -0.24 3.55
N LEU A 42 -4.53 -1.50 4.00
CA LEU A 42 -4.96 -1.86 5.34
C LEU A 42 -3.82 -2.03 6.32
N HIS A 43 -2.74 -2.66 5.90
CA HIS A 43 -1.66 -2.98 6.83
C HIS A 43 -0.37 -3.23 6.08
N THR A 44 0.73 -2.67 6.56
CA THR A 44 2.05 -2.85 5.98
C THR A 44 2.94 -3.51 7.01
N GLU A 45 3.67 -4.54 6.58
CA GLU A 45 4.61 -5.19 7.46
C GLU A 45 5.90 -5.46 6.71
N VAL A 46 7.01 -4.97 7.27
CA VAL A 46 8.34 -5.22 6.73
C VAL A 46 9.13 -5.90 7.83
N PRO A 47 9.56 -7.15 7.62
CA PRO A 47 10.35 -7.85 8.66
C PRO A 47 11.59 -7.07 9.00
N GLU A 48 12.01 -7.20 10.25
CA GLU A 48 13.13 -6.43 10.76
C GLU A 48 14.38 -6.54 9.90
N PRO A 49 14.76 -7.74 9.45
CA PRO A 49 15.97 -7.85 8.62
C PRO A 49 15.90 -7.06 7.33
N LEU A 50 14.70 -6.73 6.85
CA LEU A 50 14.53 -5.97 5.61
C LEU A 50 14.33 -4.50 5.88
N GLY A 51 14.33 -4.07 7.13
CA GLY A 51 14.09 -2.68 7.45
C GLY A 51 15.20 -1.78 6.90
N GLY A 52 14.84 -0.52 6.64
CA GLY A 52 15.81 0.45 6.18
C GLY A 52 16.14 0.37 4.69
N ARG A 53 15.46 -0.48 3.94
CA ARG A 53 15.73 -0.65 2.51
C ARG A 53 14.67 -0.01 1.62
N GLY A 54 13.71 0.69 2.21
CA GLY A 54 12.68 1.36 1.44
C GLY A 54 11.62 0.44 0.88
N LEU A 55 11.51 -0.79 1.37
CA LEU A 55 10.55 -1.74 0.82
C LEU A 55 9.11 -1.33 1.07
N GLY A 56 8.83 -0.78 2.25
CA GLY A 56 7.47 -0.33 2.53
C GLY A 56 7.01 0.71 1.53
N GLY A 57 7.87 1.65 1.21
CA GLY A 57 7.53 2.67 0.21
C GLY A 57 7.33 2.07 -1.17
N ARG A 58 8.13 1.06 -1.53
CA ARG A 58 7.95 0.42 -2.82
C ARG A 58 6.63 -0.32 -2.90
N LEU A 59 6.21 -0.92 -1.80
CA LEU A 59 4.90 -1.56 -1.76
C LEU A 59 3.79 -0.54 -1.96
N VAL A 60 3.89 0.61 -1.30
CA VAL A 60 2.90 1.67 -1.48
C VAL A 60 2.91 2.18 -2.92
N GLN A 61 4.09 2.34 -3.51
CA GLN A 61 4.18 2.77 -4.90
C GLN A 61 3.49 1.78 -5.84
N ALA A 62 3.64 0.49 -5.58
CA ALA A 62 2.98 -0.52 -6.39
C ALA A 62 1.46 -0.39 -6.31
N ALA A 63 0.96 -0.07 -5.11
CA ALA A 63 -0.47 0.14 -4.94
C ALA A 63 -0.95 1.35 -5.73
N VAL A 64 -0.19 2.44 -5.70
CA VAL A 64 -0.54 3.64 -6.46
C VAL A 64 -0.55 3.33 -7.96
N ALA A 65 0.44 2.57 -8.43
CA ALA A 65 0.51 2.22 -9.84
C ALA A 65 -0.71 1.40 -10.27
N ARG A 66 -1.11 0.44 -9.45
CA ARG A 66 -2.29 -0.35 -9.78
C ARG A 66 -3.55 0.52 -9.79
N ALA A 67 -3.69 1.39 -8.80
CA ALA A 67 -4.85 2.26 -8.74
C ALA A 67 -4.92 3.15 -9.96
N ALA A 68 -3.78 3.66 -10.40
CA ALA A 68 -3.76 4.51 -11.59
C ALA A 68 -4.18 3.72 -12.83
N ARG A 69 -3.70 2.48 -12.95
CA ARG A 69 -4.06 1.65 -14.12
C ARG A 69 -5.53 1.29 -14.15
N GLU A 70 -6.12 1.07 -12.99
CA GLU A 70 -7.48 0.56 -12.90
C GLU A 70 -8.49 1.62 -12.51
N ALA A 71 -8.06 2.87 -12.45
CA ALA A 71 -8.93 3.99 -12.09
C ALA A 71 -9.57 3.80 -10.71
N LEU A 72 -8.79 3.26 -9.77
CA LEU A 72 -9.24 3.12 -8.39
C LEU A 72 -8.76 4.31 -7.57
N THR A 73 -9.50 4.65 -6.54
CA THR A 73 -9.07 5.65 -5.59
C THR A 73 -8.34 4.96 -4.44
N VAL A 74 -7.16 5.44 -4.10
CA VAL A 74 -6.39 4.87 -3.00
C VAL A 74 -6.92 5.43 -1.69
N ALA A 75 -7.28 4.54 -0.76
CA ALA A 75 -7.70 4.94 0.57
C ALA A 75 -6.67 4.40 1.56
N PRO A 76 -5.71 5.21 1.98
CA PRO A 76 -4.64 4.73 2.86
C PRO A 76 -5.10 4.70 4.32
N TRP A 77 -5.75 3.61 4.70
CA TRP A 77 -6.19 3.42 6.07
C TRP A 77 -5.05 2.96 6.96
N CYS A 78 -4.01 2.37 6.36
CA CYS A 78 -2.80 1.98 7.08
C CYS A 78 -2.01 3.23 7.45
N PRO A 79 -1.68 3.44 8.72
CA PRO A 79 -0.95 4.65 9.12
C PRO A 79 0.39 4.82 8.41
N TYR A 80 1.09 3.71 8.17
CA TYR A 80 2.36 3.79 7.47
C TYR A 80 2.16 4.29 6.05
N ALA A 81 1.21 3.70 5.32
CA ALA A 81 0.98 4.08 3.94
C ALA A 81 0.53 5.53 3.84
N ARG A 82 -0.33 5.95 4.77
CA ARG A 82 -0.81 7.31 4.79
C ARG A 82 0.33 8.30 4.96
N LYS A 83 1.20 8.05 5.92
CA LYS A 83 2.31 8.95 6.15
C LYS A 83 3.27 8.95 4.97
N TRP A 84 3.54 7.77 4.42
CA TRP A 84 4.43 7.68 3.28
C TRP A 84 3.92 8.51 2.11
N LEU A 85 2.62 8.41 1.82
CA LEU A 85 2.04 9.17 0.71
C LEU A 85 2.05 10.67 0.99
N GLN A 86 1.84 11.06 2.24
CA GLN A 86 1.93 12.47 2.60
C GLN A 86 3.34 13.02 2.41
N ASP A 87 4.33 12.19 2.72
CA ASP A 87 5.72 12.61 2.61
C ASP A 87 6.25 12.52 1.18
N HIS A 88 5.54 11.85 0.28
CA HIS A 88 6.00 11.64 -1.09
C HIS A 88 4.91 12.03 -2.07
N PRO A 89 4.57 13.32 -2.15
CA PRO A 89 3.46 13.74 -3.00
C PRO A 89 3.67 13.44 -4.48
N ASP A 90 4.92 13.45 -4.95
CA ASP A 90 5.18 13.12 -6.34
C ASP A 90 4.84 11.66 -6.63
N ALA A 91 5.14 10.79 -5.69
CA ALA A 91 4.83 9.37 -5.87
C ALA A 91 3.33 9.11 -5.77
N ALA A 92 2.60 9.92 -5.02
CA ALA A 92 1.16 9.77 -4.87
C ALA A 92 0.39 10.34 -6.06
N ALA A 93 1.01 11.23 -6.83
CA ALA A 93 0.31 12.00 -7.85
C ALA A 93 -0.40 11.17 -8.94
N PRO A 94 0.10 9.99 -9.35
CA PRO A 94 -0.56 9.24 -10.42
C PRO A 94 -1.97 8.76 -10.10
N ALA A 95 -2.34 8.66 -8.82
CA ALA A 95 -3.66 8.17 -8.43
C ALA A 95 -4.39 9.23 -7.62
N VAL A 96 -5.70 9.05 -7.52
CA VAL A 96 -6.51 9.87 -6.62
C VAL A 96 -6.40 9.26 -5.24
N ILE A 97 -6.14 10.08 -4.24
CA ILE A 97 -5.99 9.62 -2.86
C ILE A 97 -7.18 10.15 -2.05
N ASP A 98 -7.85 9.23 -1.37
CA ASP A 98 -8.92 9.60 -0.45
C ASP A 98 -8.33 9.64 0.95
N TRP A 99 -8.14 10.84 1.45
CA TRP A 99 -7.46 11.04 2.73
C TRP A 99 -8.37 10.86 3.94
N SER A 100 -9.64 10.55 3.72
CA SER A 100 -10.57 10.39 4.83
C SER A 100 -10.17 9.24 5.72
N PRO A 101 -10.35 9.36 7.03
CA PRO A 101 -10.07 8.23 7.91
C PRO A 101 -11.11 7.12 7.71
N PRO A 102 -10.78 5.88 8.10
CA PRO A 102 -11.70 4.76 7.86
C PRO A 102 -13.10 4.97 8.40
N TYR A 103 -13.20 5.52 9.58
CA TYR A 103 -14.51 5.68 10.18
C TYR A 103 -15.38 6.71 9.47
N ALA A 104 -14.80 7.54 8.64
CA ALA A 104 -15.57 8.55 7.90
C ALA A 104 -16.46 7.92 6.85
N HIS A 105 -16.22 6.67 6.51
CA HIS A 105 -17.03 6.00 5.50
C HIS A 105 -18.09 5.09 6.11
N ARG A 106 -18.19 5.08 7.42
CA ARG A 106 -19.22 4.29 8.05
C ARG A 106 -20.55 4.94 7.83
N THR A 107 -21.47 4.15 7.46
CA THR A 107 -22.76 4.66 7.15
C THR A 107 -23.42 5.24 8.32
N GLY A 108 -24.08 6.24 8.07
CA GLY A 108 -24.86 6.82 9.03
C GLY A 108 -24.04 7.40 10.07
N GLY A 109 -23.17 7.36 9.74
CA GLY A 109 -22.51 7.71 10.55
C GLY A 109 -22.38 8.64 11.52
N THR A 110 -22.34 8.75 11.74
CA THR A 110 -22.14 9.38 12.39
C THR A 110 -21.89 9.52 13.16
N PRO A 111 -21.54 9.93 13.45
CA PRO A 111 -21.22 10.12 14.17
C PRO A 111 -21.11 10.74 14.94
N GLY A 112 -21.09 10.85 15.45
CA GLY A 112 -21.06 11.27 16.10
C GLY A 112 -21.06 11.57 16.57
N GLN A 113 -21.23 11.38 16.17
CA GLN A 113 -21.47 11.57 16.29
C GLN A 113 -21.25 11.61 16.80
#